data_80aa5570c1c3a8a85ba28c46e3a7f6df
#
_entry.id   80aa5570c1c3a8a85ba28c46e3a7f6df
#
_cell.length_a   1.000
_cell.length_b   1.000
_cell.length_c   1.000
_cell.angle_alpha   90.00
_cell.angle_beta   90.00
_cell.angle_gamma   90.00
#
_symmetry.space_group_name_H-M   'P 1'
#
loop_
_entity.id
_entity.type
_entity.pdbx_description
1 polymer ?
#
loop_
_entity_poly.entity_id
_entity_poly.type
_entity_poly.pdbx_seq_one_letter_code
_entity_poly.pdbx_strand_id
1 'polypeptide(L)'
;LVWEIDQKMKLMDLARSICHKGHVPYEDFLFPTRYLDGAALTYMKRMNIVSPSRPPRGEGVELLGAYVKAPNAGRYKWVYDLDLTSLYPSIIMTLNISPETKVTKLDNFDPKGYVKNTGQHYSDQWNGWETSQDLRDYLEKNKYSIAANGVVYDTQIKGFLPSILDKWFDERVEYKNLRKKYEKEGNSAKAEYFLIHSMEC
;
A
#
# COMPACT_ATOMS: atom_id res chain seq x y z
N LEU A 1 -9.04 26.61 -24.92
CA LEU A 1 -7.79 26.14 -24.28
C LEU A 1 -8.07 25.09 -23.19
N VAL A 2 -8.84 25.40 -22.11
CA VAL A 2 -9.13 24.45 -21.02
C VAL A 2 -9.87 23.22 -21.55
N TRP A 3 -10.88 23.39 -22.38
CA TRP A 3 -11.60 22.31 -23.04
C TRP A 3 -10.69 21.43 -23.93
N GLU A 4 -9.80 22.03 -24.68
CA GLU A 4 -8.85 21.30 -25.53
C GLU A 4 -7.84 20.50 -24.70
N ILE A 5 -7.42 21.01 -23.56
CA ILE A 5 -6.56 20.28 -22.60
C ILE A 5 -7.33 19.08 -22.06
N ASP A 6 -8.57 19.28 -21.61
CA ASP A 6 -9.37 18.16 -21.09
C ASP A 6 -9.64 17.10 -22.15
N GLN A 7 -9.96 17.49 -23.40
CA GLN A 7 -10.13 16.52 -24.49
C GLN A 7 -8.90 15.66 -24.75
N LYS A 8 -7.68 16.21 -24.53
CA LYS A 8 -6.42 15.48 -24.70
C LYS A 8 -6.03 14.64 -23.49
N MET A 9 -6.24 15.16 -22.29
CA MET A 9 -5.76 14.56 -21.05
C MET A 9 -6.83 13.76 -20.30
N LYS A 10 -8.12 13.93 -20.65
CA LYS A 10 -9.27 13.26 -20.03
C LYS A 10 -9.31 13.41 -18.49
N LEU A 11 -8.93 14.60 -18.02
CA LEU A 11 -8.83 14.87 -16.58
C LEU A 11 -10.18 14.79 -15.86
N MET A 12 -11.26 15.24 -16.52
CA MET A 12 -12.60 15.17 -15.95
C MET A 12 -13.09 13.72 -15.84
N ASP A 13 -12.79 12.88 -16.82
CA ASP A 13 -13.14 11.46 -16.77
C ASP A 13 -12.34 10.74 -15.69
N LEU A 14 -11.04 11.04 -15.57
CA LEU A 14 -10.19 10.50 -14.50
C LEU A 14 -10.70 10.94 -13.11
N ALA A 15 -11.00 12.24 -12.94
CA ALA A 15 -11.55 12.76 -11.68
C ALA A 15 -12.87 12.08 -11.30
N ARG A 16 -13.77 11.88 -12.27
CA ARG A 16 -15.04 11.19 -12.08
C ARG A 16 -14.81 9.76 -11.60
N SER A 17 -13.95 9.03 -12.26
CA SER A 17 -13.62 7.64 -11.92
C SER A 17 -13.05 7.51 -10.52
N ILE A 18 -12.07 8.34 -10.16
CA ILE A 18 -11.47 8.36 -8.81
C ILE A 18 -12.53 8.67 -7.75
N CYS A 19 -13.37 9.70 -7.96
CA CYS A 19 -14.41 10.07 -7.01
C CYS A 19 -15.46 8.96 -6.84
N HIS A 20 -15.86 8.29 -7.92
CA HIS A 20 -16.77 7.16 -7.86
C HIS A 20 -16.17 5.98 -7.10
N LYS A 21 -14.90 5.64 -7.36
CA LYS A 21 -14.21 4.55 -6.67
C LYS A 21 -13.98 4.85 -5.18
N GLY A 22 -13.67 6.12 -4.88
CA GLY A 22 -13.51 6.62 -3.52
C GLY A 22 -14.81 6.90 -2.78
N HIS A 23 -15.96 6.91 -3.47
CA HIS A 23 -17.25 7.32 -2.91
C HIS A 23 -17.23 8.70 -2.25
N VAL A 24 -16.62 9.67 -2.93
CA VAL A 24 -16.46 11.05 -2.46
C VAL A 24 -16.97 12.06 -3.49
N PRO A 25 -17.32 13.29 -3.07
CA PRO A 25 -17.70 14.36 -3.99
C PRO A 25 -16.49 14.85 -4.82
N TYR A 26 -16.76 15.48 -5.96
CA TYR A 26 -15.71 15.98 -6.87
C TYR A 26 -14.76 16.99 -6.23
N GLU A 27 -15.20 17.73 -5.22
CA GLU A 27 -14.41 18.69 -4.49
C GLU A 27 -13.24 18.05 -3.76
N ASP A 28 -13.35 16.77 -3.43
CA ASP A 28 -12.33 16.00 -2.72
C ASP A 28 -11.33 15.28 -3.64
N PHE A 29 -11.49 15.41 -4.97
CA PHE A 29 -10.62 14.77 -5.97
C PHE A 29 -9.12 15.03 -5.75
N LEU A 30 -8.74 16.26 -5.39
CA LEU A 30 -7.35 16.66 -5.19
C LEU A 30 -6.76 16.18 -3.85
N PHE A 31 -7.55 15.55 -2.99
CA PHE A 31 -7.14 15.11 -1.67
C PHE A 31 -7.10 13.58 -1.56
N PRO A 32 -5.93 12.94 -1.83
CA PRO A 32 -5.80 11.48 -1.79
C PRO A 32 -6.32 10.84 -0.51
N THR A 33 -6.10 11.47 0.65
CA THR A 33 -6.58 10.97 1.93
C THR A 33 -8.10 10.88 2.00
N ARG A 34 -8.83 11.80 1.35
CA ARG A 34 -10.30 11.82 1.36
C ARG A 34 -10.88 10.66 0.58
N TYR A 35 -10.43 10.45 -0.65
CA TYR A 35 -10.97 9.34 -1.45
C TYR A 35 -10.49 7.97 -0.96
N LEU A 36 -9.32 7.87 -0.33
CA LEU A 36 -8.89 6.63 0.33
C LEU A 36 -9.72 6.34 1.59
N ASP A 37 -10.01 7.36 2.40
CA ASP A 37 -10.94 7.24 3.55
C ASP A 37 -12.34 6.78 3.08
N GLY A 38 -12.87 7.41 2.03
CA GLY A 38 -14.18 7.05 1.48
C GLY A 38 -14.23 5.61 0.94
N ALA A 39 -13.21 5.18 0.21
CA ALA A 39 -13.09 3.81 -0.27
C ALA A 39 -13.00 2.80 0.88
N ALA A 40 -12.17 3.08 1.89
CA ALA A 40 -12.00 2.23 3.07
C ALA A 40 -13.31 2.10 3.87
N LEU A 41 -13.98 3.23 4.15
CA LEU A 41 -15.26 3.24 4.87
C LEU A 41 -16.36 2.48 4.12
N THR A 42 -16.42 2.63 2.80
CA THR A 42 -17.40 1.91 1.97
C THR A 42 -17.11 0.41 1.95
N TYR A 43 -15.84 0.03 1.86
CA TYR A 43 -15.44 -1.39 1.95
C TYR A 43 -15.80 -1.99 3.31
N MET A 44 -15.44 -1.32 4.40
CA MET A 44 -15.77 -1.78 5.76
C MET A 44 -17.27 -1.89 5.97
N LYS A 45 -18.07 -0.92 5.48
CA LYS A 45 -19.54 -0.98 5.53
C LYS A 45 -20.08 -2.24 4.84
N ARG A 46 -19.54 -2.60 3.66
CA ARG A 46 -19.96 -3.82 2.92
C ARG A 46 -19.61 -5.10 3.67
N MET A 47 -18.56 -5.07 4.46
CA MET A 47 -18.10 -6.20 5.28
C MET A 47 -18.73 -6.20 6.68
N ASN A 48 -19.67 -5.28 6.98
CA ASN A 48 -20.26 -5.06 8.30
C ASN A 48 -19.21 -4.78 9.40
N ILE A 49 -18.10 -4.14 9.04
CA ILE A 49 -17.06 -3.70 9.95
C ILE A 49 -17.30 -2.24 10.33
N VAL A 50 -17.30 -1.95 11.63
CA VAL A 50 -17.43 -0.58 12.14
C VAL A 50 -16.04 0.01 12.36
N SER A 51 -15.76 1.12 11.69
CA SER A 51 -14.53 1.88 11.94
C SER A 51 -14.59 2.56 13.31
N PRO A 52 -13.51 2.53 14.09
CA PRO A 52 -13.44 3.32 15.32
C PRO A 52 -13.51 4.83 15.01
N SER A 53 -14.00 5.60 15.97
CA SER A 53 -13.99 7.06 15.85
C SER A 53 -12.56 7.58 15.74
N ARG A 54 -12.39 8.65 14.96
CA ARG A 54 -11.07 9.29 14.84
C ARG A 54 -10.61 9.76 16.23
N PRO A 55 -9.41 9.35 16.69
CA PRO A 55 -8.90 9.82 17.96
C PRO A 55 -8.67 11.34 17.91
N PRO A 56 -8.70 12.05 19.04
CA PRO A 56 -8.29 13.45 19.12
C PRO A 56 -6.91 13.62 18.48
N ARG A 57 -6.66 14.74 17.79
CA ARG A 57 -5.33 15.06 17.29
C ARG A 57 -4.37 15.13 18.48
N GLY A 58 -3.51 14.11 18.59
CA GLY A 58 -2.35 14.14 19.48
C GLY A 58 -1.24 15.02 18.89
N GLU A 59 -0.18 15.21 19.66
CA GLU A 59 1.06 15.78 19.12
C GLU A 59 1.51 14.95 17.92
N GLY A 60 1.80 15.64 16.81
CA GLY A 60 2.17 14.97 15.55
C GLY A 60 3.44 14.16 15.74
N VAL A 61 3.36 12.86 15.51
CA VAL A 61 4.56 12.02 15.43
C VAL A 61 5.24 12.32 14.09
N GLU A 62 6.49 12.79 14.14
CA GLU A 62 7.30 13.00 12.96
C GLU A 62 7.55 11.64 12.29
N LEU A 63 7.00 11.46 11.09
CA LEU A 63 7.24 10.25 10.30
C LEU A 63 8.53 10.44 9.52
N LEU A 64 9.49 9.55 9.76
CA LEU A 64 10.71 9.48 8.95
C LEU A 64 10.33 9.18 7.49
N GLY A 65 10.76 10.03 6.58
CA GLY A 65 10.59 9.84 5.15
C GLY A 65 11.45 8.69 4.60
N ALA A 66 11.32 8.43 3.30
CA ALA A 66 12.15 7.44 2.63
C ALA A 66 13.62 7.83 2.65
N TYR A 67 14.50 6.82 2.74
CA TYR A 67 15.94 7.05 2.61
C TYR A 67 16.28 7.47 1.17
N VAL A 68 16.91 8.63 1.04
CA VAL A 68 17.41 9.16 -0.24
C VAL A 68 18.93 9.23 -0.17
N LYS A 69 19.60 8.40 -0.97
CA LYS A 69 21.05 8.47 -1.10
C LYS A 69 21.44 9.58 -2.07
N ALA A 70 22.35 10.43 -1.66
CA ALA A 70 22.93 11.44 -2.57
C ALA A 70 23.63 10.75 -3.74
N PRO A 71 23.39 11.17 -5.00
CA PRO A 71 24.04 10.58 -6.16
C PRO A 71 25.52 10.92 -6.18
N ASN A 72 26.35 9.98 -6.59
CA ASN A 72 27.74 10.26 -6.90
C ASN A 72 27.81 10.86 -8.31
N ALA A 73 28.23 12.11 -8.43
CA ALA A 73 28.37 12.75 -9.72
C ALA A 73 29.47 12.06 -10.53
N GLY A 74 29.19 11.78 -11.82
CA GLY A 74 30.15 11.11 -12.67
C GLY A 74 29.54 10.60 -13.98
N ARG A 75 30.40 10.12 -14.88
CA ARG A 75 30.00 9.43 -16.11
C ARG A 75 30.17 7.93 -15.93
N TYR A 76 29.07 7.18 -15.98
CA TYR A 76 29.08 5.73 -15.78
C TYR A 76 28.80 5.02 -17.11
N LYS A 77 29.47 3.88 -17.32
CA LYS A 77 29.17 2.92 -18.41
C LYS A 77 28.39 1.76 -17.81
N TRP A 78 27.44 1.22 -18.55
CA TRP A 78 26.64 0.05 -18.15
C TRP A 78 25.85 0.29 -16.84
N VAL A 79 24.90 1.21 -16.92
CA VAL A 79 23.96 1.49 -15.82
C VAL A 79 22.79 0.54 -15.89
N TYR A 80 22.49 -0.14 -14.77
CA TYR A 80 21.27 -0.92 -14.58
C TYR A 80 20.34 -0.16 -13.64
N ASP A 81 19.09 0.00 -14.06
CA ASP A 81 18.02 0.56 -13.26
C ASP A 81 17.03 -0.55 -12.92
N LEU A 82 16.84 -0.82 -11.61
CA LEU A 82 15.94 -1.83 -11.10
C LEU A 82 14.90 -1.15 -10.23
N ASP A 83 13.64 -1.24 -10.65
CA ASP A 83 12.50 -0.74 -9.88
C ASP A 83 11.61 -1.88 -9.40
N LEU A 84 11.13 -1.75 -8.16
CA LEU A 84 10.21 -2.70 -7.55
C LEU A 84 8.77 -2.31 -7.88
N THR A 85 8.09 -3.11 -8.67
CA THR A 85 6.71 -2.88 -9.06
C THR A 85 5.81 -2.77 -7.84
N SER A 86 5.15 -1.61 -7.67
CA SER A 86 4.16 -1.37 -6.62
C SER A 86 4.69 -1.70 -5.21
N LEU A 87 5.89 -1.23 -4.87
CA LEU A 87 6.60 -1.59 -3.63
C LEU A 87 5.74 -1.44 -2.37
N TYR A 88 5.10 -0.29 -2.15
CA TYR A 88 4.31 -0.05 -0.95
C TYR A 88 3.08 -0.97 -0.85
N PRO A 89 2.22 -1.09 -1.88
CA PRO A 89 1.13 -2.04 -1.87
C PRO A 89 1.60 -3.48 -1.63
N SER A 90 2.70 -3.90 -2.27
CA SER A 90 3.25 -5.25 -2.10
C SER A 90 3.70 -5.53 -0.66
N ILE A 91 4.35 -4.57 -0.01
CA ILE A 91 4.74 -4.70 1.40
C ILE A 91 3.50 -4.82 2.30
N ILE A 92 2.49 -3.97 2.09
CA ILE A 92 1.25 -3.99 2.87
C ILE A 92 0.54 -5.35 2.73
N MET A 93 0.45 -5.87 1.52
CA MET A 93 -0.17 -7.18 1.25
C MET A 93 0.65 -8.34 1.83
N THR A 94 1.98 -8.32 1.66
CA THR A 94 2.86 -9.41 2.11
C THR A 94 2.91 -9.51 3.63
N LEU A 95 2.99 -8.39 4.33
CA LEU A 95 3.03 -8.35 5.79
C LEU A 95 1.65 -8.32 6.43
N ASN A 96 0.59 -8.28 5.63
CA ASN A 96 -0.79 -8.15 6.10
C ASN A 96 -1.01 -6.93 7.00
N ILE A 97 -0.45 -5.78 6.60
CA ILE A 97 -0.50 -4.54 7.38
C ILE A 97 -1.91 -3.96 7.36
N SER A 98 -2.57 -4.02 8.50
CA SER A 98 -3.90 -3.42 8.72
C SER A 98 -4.09 -3.12 10.20
N PRO A 99 -4.93 -2.15 10.59
CA PRO A 99 -5.15 -1.84 11.99
C PRO A 99 -5.63 -3.02 12.82
N GLU A 100 -6.53 -3.83 12.28
CA GLU A 100 -7.14 -4.99 12.96
C GLU A 100 -6.22 -6.21 13.02
N THR A 101 -5.22 -6.29 12.15
CA THR A 101 -4.24 -7.39 12.15
C THR A 101 -3.04 -7.10 13.05
N LYS A 102 -2.92 -5.89 13.56
CA LYS A 102 -1.83 -5.50 14.47
C LYS A 102 -1.96 -6.25 15.80
N VAL A 103 -0.96 -7.09 16.11
CA VAL A 103 -0.91 -7.86 17.36
C VAL A 103 -0.18 -7.08 18.46
N THR A 104 1.08 -6.72 18.20
CA THR A 104 1.93 -6.03 19.17
C THR A 104 3.00 -5.21 18.48
N LYS A 105 3.81 -4.49 19.26
CA LYS A 105 5.01 -3.82 18.80
C LYS A 105 6.17 -4.21 19.71
N LEU A 106 7.25 -4.67 19.13
CA LEU A 106 8.47 -4.97 19.85
C LEU A 106 9.20 -3.69 20.26
N ASP A 107 9.69 -3.68 21.49
CA ASP A 107 10.55 -2.63 22.01
C ASP A 107 11.96 -2.78 21.47
N ASN A 108 12.59 -1.67 21.06
CA ASN A 108 13.99 -1.64 20.60
C ASN A 108 14.34 -2.67 19.51
N PHE A 109 13.41 -2.95 18.59
CA PHE A 109 13.61 -3.91 17.52
C PHE A 109 14.74 -3.47 16.58
N ASP A 110 15.79 -4.32 16.46
CA ASP A 110 16.86 -4.15 15.46
C ASP A 110 16.61 -5.04 14.24
N PRO A 111 16.11 -4.50 13.12
CA PRO A 111 15.84 -5.27 11.92
C PRO A 111 17.09 -5.85 11.27
N LYS A 112 18.26 -5.20 11.42
CA LYS A 112 19.52 -5.69 10.85
C LYS A 112 20.05 -6.90 11.64
N GLY A 113 20.01 -6.82 12.96
CA GLY A 113 20.35 -7.93 13.83
C GLY A 113 19.42 -9.12 13.65
N TYR A 114 18.11 -8.85 13.50
CA TYR A 114 17.12 -9.90 13.22
C TYR A 114 17.40 -10.63 11.91
N VAL A 115 17.61 -9.90 10.80
CA VAL A 115 17.87 -10.51 9.47
C VAL A 115 19.17 -11.31 9.48
N LYS A 116 20.24 -10.81 10.13
CA LYS A 116 21.54 -11.48 10.23
C LYS A 116 21.60 -12.57 11.28
N ASN A 117 20.56 -12.78 12.04
CA ASN A 117 20.52 -13.70 13.18
C ASN A 117 21.57 -13.40 14.27
N THR A 118 21.84 -12.11 14.47
CA THR A 118 22.81 -11.62 15.46
C THR A 118 22.15 -10.79 16.57
N GLY A 119 20.85 -10.49 16.44
CA GLY A 119 20.10 -9.70 17.40
C GLY A 119 19.80 -10.51 18.67
N GLN A 120 19.77 -9.81 19.80
CA GLN A 120 19.50 -10.36 21.13
C GLN A 120 18.50 -9.46 21.88
N HIS A 121 17.76 -10.07 22.82
CA HIS A 121 16.82 -9.40 23.71
C HIS A 121 15.71 -8.61 23.01
N TYR A 122 14.86 -9.32 22.29
CA TYR A 122 13.61 -8.76 21.80
C TYR A 122 12.51 -8.93 22.85
N SER A 123 11.71 -7.91 23.04
CA SER A 123 10.58 -7.97 23.97
C SER A 123 9.39 -7.20 23.44
N ASP A 124 8.21 -7.58 23.87
CA ASP A 124 7.00 -6.77 23.79
C ASP A 124 6.41 -6.59 25.20
N GLN A 125 5.21 -6.02 25.29
CA GLN A 125 4.55 -5.79 26.57
C GLN A 125 4.31 -7.08 27.40
N TRP A 126 4.30 -8.26 26.77
CA TRP A 126 3.88 -9.52 27.36
C TRP A 126 4.96 -10.61 27.32
N ASN A 127 5.86 -10.56 26.36
CA ASN A 127 6.81 -11.62 26.06
C ASN A 127 8.23 -11.07 25.86
N GLY A 128 9.23 -11.95 26.06
CA GLY A 128 10.61 -11.69 25.76
C GLY A 128 11.26 -12.85 25.03
N TRP A 129 12.16 -12.53 24.11
CA TRP A 129 12.94 -13.50 23.33
C TRP A 129 14.43 -13.15 23.44
N GLU A 130 15.24 -14.12 23.77
CA GLU A 130 16.67 -13.90 23.98
C GLU A 130 17.46 -13.85 22.67
N THR A 131 16.97 -14.55 21.65
CA THR A 131 17.65 -14.64 20.36
C THR A 131 16.70 -14.31 19.20
N SER A 132 17.28 -13.97 18.05
CA SER A 132 16.49 -13.80 16.80
C SER A 132 15.80 -15.09 16.37
N GLN A 133 16.38 -16.26 16.72
CA GLN A 133 15.78 -17.53 16.36
C GLN A 133 14.53 -17.82 17.20
N ASP A 134 14.57 -17.58 18.50
CA ASP A 134 13.40 -17.75 19.37
C ASP A 134 12.23 -16.90 18.91
N LEU A 135 12.52 -15.64 18.51
CA LEU A 135 11.50 -14.75 17.95
C LEU A 135 10.94 -15.29 16.63
N ARG A 136 11.77 -15.83 15.74
CA ARG A 136 11.31 -16.42 14.48
C ARG A 136 10.41 -17.61 14.70
N ASP A 137 10.83 -18.53 15.57
CA ASP A 137 10.05 -19.74 15.90
C ASP A 137 8.69 -19.36 16.50
N TYR A 138 8.65 -18.31 17.33
CA TYR A 138 7.39 -17.75 17.83
C TYR A 138 6.51 -17.18 16.72
N LEU A 139 7.06 -16.37 15.81
CA LEU A 139 6.33 -15.76 14.70
C LEU A 139 5.79 -16.83 13.74
N GLU A 140 6.59 -17.83 13.39
CA GLU A 140 6.19 -18.92 12.51
C GLU A 140 5.09 -19.78 13.15
N LYS A 141 5.26 -20.16 14.42
CA LYS A 141 4.26 -20.96 15.17
C LYS A 141 2.89 -20.27 15.20
N ASN A 142 2.87 -18.95 15.36
CA ASN A 142 1.62 -18.19 15.45
C ASN A 142 1.15 -17.64 14.09
N LYS A 143 1.90 -17.86 13.02
CA LYS A 143 1.65 -17.28 11.69
C LYS A 143 1.60 -15.75 11.74
N TYR A 144 2.58 -15.15 12.35
CA TYR A 144 2.74 -13.71 12.42
C TYR A 144 3.82 -13.21 11.46
N SER A 145 3.62 -12.01 10.93
CA SER A 145 4.64 -11.26 10.20
C SER A 145 5.18 -10.12 11.05
N ILE A 146 6.42 -9.69 10.77
CA ILE A 146 7.03 -8.57 11.46
C ILE A 146 7.52 -7.51 10.48
N ALA A 147 7.19 -6.26 10.73
CA ALA A 147 7.68 -5.12 9.96
C ALA A 147 9.00 -4.58 10.53
N ALA A 148 9.77 -3.85 9.72
CA ALA A 148 11.06 -3.31 10.11
C ALA A 148 11.03 -2.33 11.29
N ASN A 149 9.87 -1.80 11.64
CA ASN A 149 9.65 -0.95 12.82
C ASN A 149 9.27 -1.73 14.08
N GLY A 150 9.35 -3.07 14.04
CA GLY A 150 9.04 -3.96 15.14
C GLY A 150 7.55 -4.24 15.36
N VAL A 151 6.67 -3.77 14.49
CA VAL A 151 5.24 -4.09 14.59
C VAL A 151 4.97 -5.47 14.03
N VAL A 152 4.23 -6.27 14.79
CA VAL A 152 3.85 -7.65 14.48
C VAL A 152 2.39 -7.67 14.01
N TYR A 153 2.13 -8.38 12.92
CA TYR A 153 0.80 -8.53 12.34
C TYR A 153 0.41 -10.01 12.23
N ASP A 154 -0.86 -10.29 12.47
CA ASP A 154 -1.46 -11.61 12.26
C ASP A 154 -1.70 -11.84 10.74
N THR A 155 -1.27 -13.01 10.24
CA THR A 155 -1.47 -13.40 8.84
C THR A 155 -2.55 -14.46 8.65
N GLN A 156 -3.21 -14.90 9.71
CA GLN A 156 -4.26 -15.93 9.63
C GLN A 156 -5.55 -15.36 9.03
N ILE A 157 -5.83 -14.09 9.30
CA ILE A 157 -6.99 -13.38 8.76
C ILE A 157 -6.48 -12.24 7.88
N LYS A 158 -6.90 -12.22 6.61
CA LYS A 158 -6.51 -11.16 5.68
C LYS A 158 -7.12 -9.83 6.11
N GLY A 159 -6.27 -8.84 6.36
CA GLY A 159 -6.68 -7.50 6.74
C GLY A 159 -7.48 -6.77 5.65
N PHE A 160 -8.26 -5.76 6.04
CA PHE A 160 -9.08 -5.03 5.07
C PHE A 160 -8.24 -4.21 4.08
N LEU A 161 -7.14 -3.58 4.54
CA LEU A 161 -6.25 -2.83 3.66
C LEU A 161 -5.58 -3.75 2.61
N PRO A 162 -4.93 -4.86 2.99
CA PRO A 162 -4.46 -5.86 2.03
C PRO A 162 -5.54 -6.36 1.08
N SER A 163 -6.77 -6.55 1.56
CA SER A 163 -7.88 -7.03 0.72
C SER A 163 -8.30 -6.01 -0.34
N ILE A 164 -8.36 -4.73 0.00
CA ILE A 164 -8.65 -3.65 -0.95
C ILE A 164 -7.53 -3.54 -1.99
N LEU A 165 -6.27 -3.54 -1.53
CA LEU A 165 -5.11 -3.39 -2.42
C LEU A 165 -4.97 -4.56 -3.40
N ASP A 166 -5.19 -5.79 -2.93
CA ASP A 166 -5.18 -7.00 -3.76
C ASP A 166 -6.21 -6.90 -4.88
N LYS A 167 -7.44 -6.54 -4.52
CA LYS A 167 -8.52 -6.33 -5.49
C LYS A 167 -8.17 -5.26 -6.51
N TRP A 168 -7.66 -4.10 -6.08
CA TRP A 168 -7.30 -3.01 -6.98
C TRP A 168 -6.10 -3.38 -7.87
N PHE A 169 -5.16 -4.14 -7.33
CA PHE A 169 -4.03 -4.63 -8.11
C PHE A 169 -4.47 -5.59 -9.22
N ASP A 170 -5.38 -6.52 -8.92
CA ASP A 170 -5.93 -7.44 -9.91
C ASP A 170 -6.74 -6.70 -10.98
N GLU A 171 -7.61 -5.78 -10.61
CA GLU A 171 -8.35 -4.91 -11.53
C GLU A 171 -7.39 -4.13 -12.45
N ARG A 172 -6.33 -3.57 -11.90
CA ARG A 172 -5.31 -2.85 -12.69
C ARG A 172 -4.63 -3.74 -13.72
N VAL A 173 -4.27 -4.96 -13.33
CA VAL A 173 -3.64 -5.93 -14.24
C VAL A 173 -4.62 -6.31 -15.35
N GLU A 174 -5.88 -6.56 -15.02
CA GLU A 174 -6.94 -6.87 -15.99
C GLU A 174 -7.12 -5.72 -16.98
N TYR A 175 -7.29 -4.49 -16.50
CA TYR A 175 -7.46 -3.31 -17.37
C TYR A 175 -6.25 -3.07 -18.29
N LYS A 176 -5.03 -3.26 -17.78
CA LYS A 176 -3.82 -3.19 -18.62
C LYS A 176 -3.80 -4.24 -19.71
N ASN A 177 -4.27 -5.46 -19.43
CA ASN A 177 -4.33 -6.54 -20.42
C ASN A 177 -5.42 -6.27 -21.47
N LEU A 178 -6.60 -5.81 -21.02
CA LEU A 178 -7.70 -5.41 -21.92
C LEU A 178 -7.28 -4.24 -22.82
N ARG A 179 -6.63 -3.22 -22.26
CA ARG A 179 -6.05 -2.13 -23.06
C ARG A 179 -5.15 -2.63 -24.17
N LYS A 180 -4.15 -3.47 -23.85
CA LYS A 180 -3.22 -4.03 -24.84
C LYS A 180 -3.94 -4.85 -25.94
N LYS A 181 -5.00 -5.55 -25.55
CA LYS A 181 -5.84 -6.31 -26.48
C LYS A 181 -6.53 -5.36 -27.47
N TYR A 182 -7.23 -4.34 -26.98
CA TYR A 182 -7.95 -3.39 -27.83
C TYR A 182 -7.04 -2.48 -28.67
N GLU A 183 -5.82 -2.17 -28.17
CA GLU A 183 -4.78 -1.53 -28.97
C GLU A 183 -4.40 -2.38 -30.21
N LYS A 184 -4.24 -3.69 -30.03
CA LYS A 184 -3.93 -4.62 -31.14
C LYS A 184 -5.11 -4.78 -32.11
N GLU A 185 -6.34 -4.69 -31.63
CA GLU A 185 -7.56 -4.77 -32.44
C GLU A 185 -7.87 -3.44 -33.18
N GLY A 186 -7.08 -2.37 -32.96
CA GLY A 186 -7.28 -1.06 -33.56
C GLY A 186 -8.47 -0.28 -32.97
N ASN A 187 -9.03 -0.72 -31.84
CA ASN A 187 -10.15 -0.05 -31.19
C ASN A 187 -9.64 0.97 -30.15
N SER A 188 -9.28 2.16 -30.64
CA SER A 188 -8.68 3.21 -29.82
C SER A 188 -9.60 3.70 -28.69
N ALA A 189 -10.92 3.79 -28.93
CA ALA A 189 -11.86 4.25 -27.91
C ALA A 189 -11.95 3.32 -26.69
N LYS A 190 -11.98 2.00 -26.92
CA LYS A 190 -11.93 1.02 -25.82
C LYS A 190 -10.58 0.97 -25.15
N ALA A 191 -9.50 1.09 -25.91
CA ALA A 191 -8.15 1.16 -25.34
C ALA A 191 -7.98 2.36 -24.40
N GLU A 192 -8.50 3.53 -24.80
CA GLU A 192 -8.51 4.74 -23.97
C GLU A 192 -9.35 4.59 -22.72
N TYR A 193 -10.55 3.99 -22.82
CA TYR A 193 -11.39 3.67 -21.67
C TYR A 193 -10.63 2.85 -20.62
N PHE A 194 -9.96 1.76 -21.03
CA PHE A 194 -9.20 0.92 -20.11
C PHE A 194 -7.88 1.56 -19.63
N LEU A 195 -7.32 2.52 -20.37
CA LEU A 195 -6.20 3.31 -19.88
C LEU A 195 -6.62 4.13 -18.65
N ILE A 196 -7.71 4.89 -18.74
CA ILE A 196 -8.23 5.71 -17.64
C ILE A 196 -8.48 4.84 -16.42
N HIS A 197 -9.22 3.73 -16.56
CA HIS A 197 -9.55 2.83 -15.45
C HIS A 197 -8.31 2.14 -14.83
N SER A 198 -7.25 1.91 -15.61
CA SER A 198 -5.99 1.37 -15.08
C SER A 198 -5.18 2.39 -14.25
N MET A 199 -5.47 3.67 -14.35
CA MET A 199 -4.83 4.74 -13.57
C MET A 199 -5.50 4.96 -12.21
N GLU A 200 -6.72 4.42 -12.00
CA GLU A 200 -7.50 4.51 -10.77
C GLU A 200 -7.08 3.48 -9.71
N CYS A 201 -6.40 2.45 -10.12
CA CYS A 201 -5.89 1.36 -9.28
C CYS A 201 -4.40 1.61 -9.05
#